data_41e77b09d146c278fad730ef7da6a1c8
#
_entry.id   41e77b09d146c278fad730ef7da6a1c8
#
_cell.length_a   1.000
_cell.length_b   1.000
_cell.length_c   1.000
_cell.angle_alpha   90.00
_cell.angle_beta   90.00
_cell.angle_gamma   90.00
#
_symmetry.space_group_name_H-M   'P 1'
#
loop_
_entity.id
_entity.type
_entity.pdbx_description
1 polymer ?
#
loop_
_entity_poly.entity_id
_entity_poly.type
_entity_poly.pdbx_seq_one_letter_code
_entity_poly.pdbx_strand_id
1 'polypeptide(L)'
;MKLNLQVTRLQDGAKVPVHVVAAGKLDFQQTASMGWQTNWKTMDTAYFPNRVALKTEEQELLGLMSYFCDDRFLAVELVYLESQPESNANLLHQNGQEKKYQGIAKALFAYAVQESINHGYDGVVLF
;
A
#
# COMPACT_ATOMS: atom_id res chain seq x y z
N MET A 1 14.98 -5.56 11.69
CA MET A 1 15.16 -6.34 10.44
C MET A 1 14.68 -5.50 9.26
N LYS A 2 15.49 -5.41 8.22
CA LYS A 2 15.12 -4.66 7.03
C LYS A 2 14.30 -5.55 6.09
N LEU A 3 13.12 -5.09 5.69
CA LEU A 3 12.30 -5.80 4.71
C LEU A 3 12.82 -5.56 3.30
N ASN A 4 13.03 -6.66 2.58
CA ASN A 4 13.31 -6.62 1.15
C ASN A 4 12.02 -6.90 0.39
N LEU A 5 11.35 -5.83 -0.05
CA LEU A 5 10.08 -5.94 -0.74
C LEU A 5 10.28 -5.83 -2.25
N GLN A 6 9.51 -6.60 -2.99
CA GLN A 6 9.52 -6.61 -4.45
C GLN A 6 8.11 -6.73 -4.99
N VAL A 7 7.91 -6.18 -6.17
CA VAL A 7 6.74 -6.45 -7.00
C VAL A 7 7.22 -7.01 -8.34
N THR A 8 6.33 -7.63 -9.10
CA THR A 8 6.65 -8.15 -10.42
C THR A 8 6.08 -7.22 -11.48
N ARG A 9 6.92 -6.74 -12.39
CA ARG A 9 6.46 -5.99 -13.55
C ARG A 9 6.01 -7.00 -14.61
N LEU A 10 4.73 -6.97 -14.95
CA LEU A 10 4.14 -8.01 -15.77
C LEU A 10 4.56 -7.94 -17.24
N GLN A 11 4.97 -6.76 -17.72
CA GLN A 11 5.42 -6.58 -19.09
C GLN A 11 6.60 -7.51 -19.45
N ASP A 12 7.54 -7.69 -18.53
CA ASP A 12 8.77 -8.45 -18.78
C ASP A 12 9.09 -9.47 -17.67
N GLY A 13 8.25 -9.59 -16.65
CA GLY A 13 8.46 -10.51 -15.55
C GLY A 13 9.55 -10.09 -14.57
N ALA A 14 10.09 -8.87 -14.70
CA ALA A 14 11.18 -8.41 -13.85
C ALA A 14 10.71 -8.20 -12.41
N LYS A 15 11.57 -8.56 -11.46
CA LYS A 15 11.37 -8.22 -10.05
C LYS A 15 11.84 -6.79 -9.80
N VAL A 16 10.95 -5.95 -9.32
CA VAL A 16 11.22 -4.54 -9.10
C VAL A 16 11.29 -4.28 -7.60
N PRO A 17 12.44 -3.79 -7.09
CA PRO A 17 12.54 -3.43 -5.68
C PRO A 17 11.61 -2.28 -5.34
N VAL A 18 10.96 -2.39 -4.19
CA VAL A 18 10.06 -1.34 -3.70
C VAL A 18 10.35 -1.07 -2.23
N HIS A 19 9.92 0.07 -1.75
CA HIS A 19 10.09 0.45 -0.36
C HIS A 19 8.84 1.16 0.14
N VAL A 20 8.63 1.10 1.46
CA VAL A 20 7.51 1.76 2.12
C VAL A 20 8.02 3.00 2.83
N VAL A 21 7.36 4.12 2.59
CA VAL A 21 7.65 5.40 3.23
C VAL A 21 6.37 6.01 3.78
N ALA A 22 6.49 6.94 4.71
CA ALA A 22 5.32 7.70 5.17
C ALA A 22 4.70 8.42 3.97
N ALA A 23 3.39 8.29 3.80
CA ALA A 23 2.69 8.97 2.73
C ALA A 23 2.55 10.45 3.06
N GLY A 24 2.82 11.31 2.09
CA GLY A 24 2.80 12.74 2.25
C GLY A 24 1.69 13.41 1.43
N LYS A 25 1.57 14.71 1.62
CA LYS A 25 0.55 15.53 0.95
C LYS A 25 0.62 15.42 -0.57
N LEU A 26 1.84 15.35 -1.14
CA LEU A 26 2.01 15.21 -2.59
C LEU A 26 1.49 13.87 -3.09
N ASP A 27 1.65 12.80 -2.32
CA ASP A 27 1.12 11.48 -2.68
C ASP A 27 -0.40 11.53 -2.78
N PHE A 28 -1.06 12.17 -1.81
CA PHE A 28 -2.52 12.26 -1.81
C PHE A 28 -3.05 13.15 -2.94
N GLN A 29 -2.35 14.23 -3.25
CA GLN A 29 -2.70 15.07 -4.40
C GLN A 29 -2.56 14.29 -5.71
N GLN A 30 -1.51 13.49 -5.82
CA GLN A 30 -1.26 12.67 -7.01
C GLN A 30 -2.39 11.66 -7.24
N THR A 31 -2.91 11.02 -6.17
CA THR A 31 -4.01 10.07 -6.31
C THR A 31 -5.26 10.72 -6.91
N ALA A 32 -5.56 11.95 -6.53
CA ALA A 32 -6.73 12.66 -7.03
C ALA A 32 -6.65 12.90 -8.54
N SER A 33 -5.45 13.17 -9.07
CA SER A 33 -5.25 13.41 -10.51
C SER A 33 -5.11 12.13 -11.32
N MET A 34 -4.79 11.00 -10.69
CA MET A 34 -4.49 9.74 -11.37
C MET A 34 -5.64 8.72 -11.37
N GLY A 35 -6.80 9.10 -10.87
CA GLY A 35 -7.99 8.24 -10.93
C GLY A 35 -8.07 7.16 -9.86
N TRP A 36 -7.46 7.36 -8.71
CA TRP A 36 -7.61 6.43 -7.58
C TRP A 36 -9.04 6.49 -7.05
N GLN A 37 -9.54 5.36 -6.54
CA GLN A 37 -10.93 5.22 -6.11
C GLN A 37 -11.22 5.86 -4.76
N THR A 38 -10.26 5.77 -3.83
CA THR A 38 -10.41 6.35 -2.50
C THR A 38 -9.97 7.81 -2.51
N ASN A 39 -10.72 8.65 -1.81
CA ASN A 39 -10.35 10.06 -1.68
C ASN A 39 -9.32 10.24 -0.55
N TRP A 40 -8.07 9.86 -0.84
CA TRP A 40 -6.98 9.91 0.12
C TRP A 40 -6.70 11.33 0.61
N LYS A 41 -6.98 12.34 -0.23
CA LYS A 41 -6.70 13.74 0.07
C LYS A 41 -7.55 14.26 1.23
N THR A 42 -8.79 13.77 1.38
CA THR A 42 -9.74 14.24 2.39
C THR A 42 -9.96 13.26 3.53
N MET A 43 -9.24 12.12 3.51
CA MET A 43 -9.39 11.11 4.55
C MET A 43 -9.04 11.68 5.93
N ASP A 44 -9.88 11.39 6.92
CA ASP A 44 -9.69 11.87 8.30
C ASP A 44 -8.49 11.17 8.95
N THR A 45 -7.44 11.93 9.23
CA THR A 45 -6.21 11.41 9.82
C THR A 45 -6.37 11.04 11.30
N ALA A 46 -7.41 11.53 11.98
CA ALA A 46 -7.66 11.18 13.38
C ALA A 46 -8.03 9.71 13.54
N TYR A 47 -8.74 9.15 12.55
CA TYR A 47 -9.10 7.74 12.54
C TYR A 47 -8.05 6.84 11.89
N PHE A 48 -7.21 7.41 11.02
CA PHE A 48 -6.25 6.63 10.23
C PHE A 48 -4.88 7.29 10.33
N PRO A 49 -4.27 7.24 11.55
CA PRO A 49 -3.08 8.06 11.82
C PRO A 49 -1.84 7.64 11.04
N ASN A 50 -1.77 6.35 10.65
CA ASN A 50 -0.61 5.85 9.92
C ASN A 50 -0.99 5.63 8.45
N ARG A 51 -0.38 6.41 7.57
CA ARG A 51 -0.57 6.27 6.13
C ARG A 51 0.79 6.12 5.49
N VAL A 52 0.95 5.04 4.73
CA VAL A 52 2.22 4.72 4.08
C VAL A 52 2.03 4.53 2.59
N ALA A 53 3.10 4.80 1.85
CA ALA A 53 3.14 4.68 0.40
C ALA A 53 4.17 3.63 0.01
N LEU A 54 3.82 2.76 -0.93
CA LEU A 54 4.73 1.83 -1.58
C LEU A 54 5.22 2.46 -2.87
N LYS A 55 6.55 2.60 -3.00
CA LYS A 55 7.16 3.27 -4.15
C LYS A 55 8.31 2.46 -4.73
N THR A 56 8.53 2.63 -6.02
CA THR A 56 9.74 2.13 -6.68
C THR A 56 10.93 3.01 -6.34
N GLU A 57 12.12 2.60 -6.76
CA GLU A 57 13.34 3.41 -6.59
C GLU A 57 13.26 4.73 -7.35
N GLU A 58 12.52 4.77 -8.46
CA GLU A 58 12.27 5.98 -9.24
C GLU A 58 11.12 6.82 -8.68
N GLN A 59 10.62 6.48 -7.50
CA GLN A 59 9.54 7.20 -6.80
C GLN A 59 8.17 7.09 -7.45
N GLU A 60 7.94 6.07 -8.26
CA GLU A 60 6.60 5.77 -8.77
C GLU A 60 5.72 5.28 -7.61
N LEU A 61 4.56 5.88 -7.42
CA LEU A 61 3.61 5.53 -6.37
C LEU A 61 2.80 4.30 -6.83
N LEU A 62 3.00 3.17 -6.15
CA LEU A 62 2.33 1.91 -6.50
C LEU A 62 1.11 1.63 -5.65
N GLY A 63 1.14 1.99 -4.38
CA GLY A 63 0.06 1.71 -3.46
C GLY A 63 0.08 2.59 -2.24
N LEU A 64 -1.07 2.68 -1.58
CA LEU A 64 -1.24 3.38 -0.33
C LEU A 64 -1.97 2.48 0.67
N MET A 65 -1.63 2.61 1.93
CA MET A 65 -2.26 1.86 3.01
C MET A 65 -2.43 2.76 4.22
N SER A 66 -3.60 2.70 4.85
CA SER A 66 -3.81 3.30 6.16
C SER A 66 -4.05 2.22 7.19
N TYR A 67 -3.49 2.40 8.37
CA TYR A 67 -3.58 1.43 9.45
C TYR A 67 -3.40 2.09 10.79
N PHE A 68 -3.73 1.36 11.85
CA PHE A 68 -3.40 1.78 13.21
C PHE A 68 -3.02 0.57 14.07
N CYS A 69 -2.24 0.84 15.11
CA CYS A 69 -1.81 -0.18 16.07
C CYS A 69 -2.84 -0.23 17.19
N ASP A 70 -3.53 -1.36 17.33
CA ASP A 70 -4.64 -1.50 18.28
C ASP A 70 -4.23 -2.38 19.45
N ASP A 71 -3.92 -1.73 20.59
CA ASP A 71 -3.51 -2.43 21.80
C ASP A 71 -4.62 -3.30 22.40
N ARG A 72 -5.89 -3.01 22.09
CA ARG A 72 -7.02 -3.80 22.60
C ARG A 72 -7.03 -5.20 22.03
N PHE A 73 -6.64 -5.34 20.76
CA PHE A 73 -6.61 -6.61 20.06
C PHE A 73 -5.20 -7.14 19.83
N LEU A 74 -4.18 -6.40 20.28
CA LEU A 74 -2.77 -6.71 20.07
C LEU A 74 -2.52 -7.00 18.58
N ALA A 75 -2.96 -6.09 17.73
CA ALA A 75 -2.92 -6.24 16.29
C ALA A 75 -2.71 -4.92 15.58
N VAL A 76 -2.16 -4.98 14.38
CA VAL A 76 -2.22 -3.88 13.41
C VAL A 76 -3.54 -4.01 12.65
N GLU A 77 -4.37 -2.98 12.66
CA GLU A 77 -5.60 -2.96 11.89
C GLU A 77 -5.39 -2.20 10.58
N LEU A 78 -5.63 -2.90 9.46
CA LEU A 78 -5.65 -2.29 8.14
C LEU A 78 -7.02 -1.69 7.91
N VAL A 79 -7.06 -0.43 7.51
CA VAL A 79 -8.32 0.28 7.27
C VAL A 79 -8.56 0.42 5.77
N TYR A 80 -7.59 0.96 5.04
CA TYR A 80 -7.66 1.08 3.58
C TYR A 80 -6.34 0.61 2.97
N LEU A 81 -6.47 -0.06 1.84
CA LEU A 81 -5.34 -0.47 1.01
C LEU A 81 -5.77 -0.32 -0.44
N GLU A 82 -5.01 0.42 -1.22
CA GLU A 82 -5.33 0.64 -2.62
C GLU A 82 -4.07 0.60 -3.47
N SER A 83 -4.16 -0.10 -4.61
CA SER A 83 -3.12 -0.11 -5.64
C SER A 83 -3.38 0.98 -6.66
N GLN A 84 -2.32 1.44 -7.32
CA GLN A 84 -2.45 2.39 -8.45
C GLN A 84 -3.44 1.84 -9.48
N PRO A 85 -4.17 2.71 -10.22
CA PRO A 85 -5.15 2.24 -11.21
C PRO A 85 -4.56 1.30 -12.27
N GLU A 86 -3.32 1.52 -12.71
CA GLU A 86 -2.63 0.70 -13.70
C GLU A 86 -2.31 -0.71 -13.21
N SER A 87 -2.45 -0.95 -11.90
CA SER A 87 -2.22 -2.26 -11.28
C SER A 87 -3.44 -2.76 -10.52
N ASN A 88 -4.57 -2.07 -10.61
CA ASN A 88 -5.82 -2.45 -9.94
C ASN A 88 -6.62 -3.37 -10.85
N ALA A 89 -6.69 -4.66 -10.49
CA ALA A 89 -7.34 -5.68 -11.31
C ALA A 89 -8.81 -5.36 -11.60
N ASN A 90 -9.52 -4.80 -10.62
CA ASN A 90 -10.94 -4.49 -10.79
C ASN A 90 -11.18 -3.42 -11.85
N LEU A 91 -10.35 -2.38 -11.85
CA LEU A 91 -10.46 -1.30 -12.84
C LEU A 91 -10.01 -1.75 -14.22
N LEU A 92 -8.89 -2.49 -14.29
CA LEU A 92 -8.32 -2.93 -15.56
C LEU A 92 -9.19 -4.00 -16.23
N HIS A 93 -9.81 -4.86 -15.45
CA HIS A 93 -10.69 -5.91 -15.99
C HIS A 93 -11.87 -5.30 -16.77
N GLN A 94 -12.43 -4.20 -16.26
CA GLN A 94 -13.51 -3.49 -16.95
C GLN A 94 -13.09 -2.94 -18.31
N ASN A 95 -11.81 -2.61 -18.47
CA ASN A 95 -11.25 -2.01 -19.67
C ASN A 95 -10.50 -3.01 -20.55
N GLY A 96 -10.45 -4.28 -20.16
CA GLY A 96 -9.71 -5.31 -20.91
C GLY A 96 -8.20 -5.12 -20.93
N GLN A 97 -7.65 -4.39 -19.95
CA GLN A 97 -6.22 -4.12 -19.85
C GLN A 97 -5.55 -5.04 -18.84
N GLU A 98 -4.25 -5.27 -19.02
CA GLU A 98 -3.45 -6.05 -18.07
C GLU A 98 -2.84 -5.14 -17.01
N LYS A 99 -2.59 -5.70 -15.82
CA LYS A 99 -1.91 -5.00 -14.74
C LYS A 99 -0.48 -4.63 -15.14
N LYS A 100 -0.02 -3.47 -14.66
CA LYS A 100 1.38 -3.09 -14.80
C LYS A 100 2.27 -3.85 -13.82
N TYR A 101 1.86 -3.95 -12.56
CA TYR A 101 2.60 -4.67 -11.50
C TYR A 101 1.70 -5.66 -10.77
N GLN A 102 2.30 -6.74 -10.30
CA GLN A 102 1.66 -7.72 -9.44
C GLN A 102 2.40 -7.77 -8.10
N GLY A 103 1.64 -7.90 -7.00
CA GLY A 103 2.22 -8.06 -5.67
C GLY A 103 2.23 -6.80 -4.82
N ILE A 104 1.54 -5.73 -5.23
CA ILE A 104 1.49 -4.47 -4.46
C ILE A 104 0.83 -4.70 -3.09
N ALA A 105 -0.36 -5.31 -3.07
CA ALA A 105 -1.06 -5.58 -1.83
C ALA A 105 -0.26 -6.52 -0.92
N LYS A 106 0.39 -7.52 -1.51
CA LYS A 106 1.23 -8.46 -0.77
C LYS A 106 2.41 -7.75 -0.11
N ALA A 107 3.04 -6.81 -0.80
CA ALA A 107 4.15 -6.04 -0.24
C ALA A 107 3.69 -5.15 0.91
N LEU A 108 2.56 -4.47 0.76
CA LEU A 108 2.00 -3.64 1.84
C LEU A 108 1.57 -4.49 3.03
N PHE A 109 0.98 -5.65 2.79
CA PHE A 109 0.60 -6.57 3.85
C PHE A 109 1.83 -7.08 4.62
N ALA A 110 2.92 -7.40 3.92
CA ALA A 110 4.18 -7.81 4.55
C ALA A 110 4.73 -6.71 5.46
N TYR A 111 4.60 -5.46 5.04
CA TYR A 111 4.97 -4.32 5.88
C TYR A 111 4.11 -4.26 7.15
N ALA A 112 2.80 -4.47 7.02
CA ALA A 112 1.89 -4.47 8.17
C ALA A 112 2.24 -5.57 9.17
N VAL A 113 2.58 -6.76 8.69
CA VAL A 113 3.02 -7.86 9.54
C VAL A 113 4.30 -7.48 10.30
N GLN A 114 5.26 -6.85 9.63
CA GLN A 114 6.50 -6.41 10.27
C GLN A 114 6.22 -5.34 11.33
N GLU A 115 5.33 -4.39 11.04
CA GLU A 115 4.92 -3.38 12.03
C GLU A 115 4.27 -4.02 13.25
N SER A 116 3.44 -5.04 13.04
CA SER A 116 2.83 -5.81 14.13
C SER A 116 3.90 -6.46 15.01
N ILE A 117 4.89 -7.10 14.40
CA ILE A 117 6.01 -7.71 15.12
C ILE A 117 6.78 -6.64 15.90
N ASN A 118 7.08 -5.51 15.29
CA ASN A 118 7.83 -4.42 15.91
C ASN A 118 7.10 -3.84 17.13
N HIS A 119 5.75 -3.88 17.12
CA HIS A 119 4.90 -3.41 18.21
C HIS A 119 4.66 -4.46 19.30
N GLY A 120 5.19 -5.68 19.13
CA GLY A 120 4.97 -6.76 20.09
C GLY A 120 3.65 -7.50 19.92
N TYR A 121 3.03 -7.42 18.74
CA TYR A 121 1.75 -8.07 18.44
C TYR A 121 1.89 -9.39 17.70
N ASP A 122 3.10 -9.93 17.65
CA ASP A 122 3.40 -11.26 17.09
C ASP A 122 2.98 -11.46 15.64
N GLY A 123 2.90 -10.39 14.88
CA GLY A 123 2.53 -10.43 13.46
C GLY A 123 1.04 -10.44 13.19
N VAL A 124 0.19 -10.27 14.21
CA VAL A 124 -1.26 -10.25 14.02
C VAL A 124 -1.69 -8.99 13.28
N VAL A 125 -2.43 -9.19 12.20
CA VAL A 125 -2.99 -8.11 11.36
C VAL A 125 -4.47 -8.40 11.17
N LEU A 126 -5.30 -7.39 11.38
CA LEU A 126 -6.76 -7.47 11.18
C LEU A 126 -7.18 -6.55 10.04
N PHE A 127 -8.23 -6.93 9.37
CA PHE A 127 -8.86 -6.12 8.31
C PHE A 127 -10.20 -5.58 8.76
#